data_218702e847235d837f12c3ace3a2077c
#
_entry.id   218702e847235d837f12c3ace3a2077c
#
_cell.length_a   1.000
_cell.length_b   1.000
_cell.length_c   1.000
_cell.angle_alpha   90.00
_cell.angle_beta   90.00
_cell.angle_gamma   90.00
#
_symmetry.space_group_name_H-M   'P 1'
#
loop_
_entity.id
_entity.type
_entity.pdbx_description
1 polymer ?
#
loop_
_entity_poly.entity_id
_entity_poly.type
_entity_poly.pdbx_seq_one_letter_code
_entity_poly.pdbx_strand_id
1 'polypeptide(L)'
;MNKNKSAPARTRGENEYLLTTKLFCGHCKEMMVGHGGTGKSGKQYHYYMCKKACKKKCDKKIIGKKYIEDRVVSECLKMLTDDKIRYIAKRVAEECNKSPENISVREIKKVIKEVDAAIENLWKGIEQGQSVDMLTERLHKRQAEKEELKTQLAIENNKKICLSEAQILAFLDYVCEMPFDDFNKRRAIINIFVQSIYLYDDHFTLIINASKKPLGIDNIPLDDIEEAFEGENTETEGCSSLMTPAPPL
;
A
#
# COMPACT_ATOMS: atom_id res chain seq x y z
N MET A 1 0.11 -21.77 -28.15
CA MET A 1 0.68 -20.65 -27.35
C MET A 1 -0.44 -19.68 -27.04
N ASN A 2 -1.06 -19.81 -25.87
CA ASN A 2 -2.12 -18.91 -25.40
C ASN A 2 -1.48 -17.63 -24.89
N LYS A 3 -1.54 -16.57 -25.68
CA LYS A 3 -1.29 -15.21 -25.20
C LYS A 3 -2.40 -14.86 -24.22
N ASN A 4 -2.11 -14.89 -22.93
CA ASN A 4 -2.91 -14.19 -21.93
C ASN A 4 -2.96 -12.72 -22.36
N LYS A 5 -4.07 -12.31 -22.94
CA LYS A 5 -4.40 -10.90 -23.09
C LYS A 5 -4.59 -10.37 -21.67
N SER A 6 -3.51 -9.87 -21.04
CA SER A 6 -3.65 -9.03 -19.87
C SER A 6 -4.62 -7.94 -20.25
N ALA A 7 -5.70 -7.81 -19.49
CA ALA A 7 -6.61 -6.70 -19.67
C ALA A 7 -5.77 -5.42 -19.69
N PRO A 8 -5.99 -4.52 -20.67
CA PRO A 8 -5.22 -3.30 -20.75
C PRO A 8 -5.28 -2.63 -19.38
N ALA A 9 -4.13 -2.19 -18.87
CA ALA A 9 -4.07 -1.44 -17.65
C ALA A 9 -5.10 -0.31 -17.81
N ARG A 10 -6.20 -0.39 -17.02
CA ARG A 10 -7.24 0.62 -17.10
C ARG A 10 -6.55 1.93 -16.82
N THR A 11 -6.61 2.81 -17.81
CA THR A 11 -6.12 4.18 -17.70
C THR A 11 -6.57 4.70 -16.35
N ARG A 12 -5.63 5.10 -15.49
CA ARG A 12 -5.92 5.83 -14.25
C ARG A 12 -6.50 7.15 -14.69
N GLY A 13 -7.81 7.14 -14.97
CA GLY A 13 -8.54 8.34 -15.36
C GLY A 13 -8.81 9.21 -14.13
N GLU A 14 -9.30 10.40 -14.35
CA GLU A 14 -9.69 11.40 -13.36
C GLU A 14 -10.61 10.88 -12.23
N ASN A 15 -11.14 9.65 -12.37
CA ASN A 15 -12.07 9.01 -11.45
C ASN A 15 -11.45 7.81 -10.71
N GLU A 16 -10.29 8.01 -10.09
CA GLU A 16 -9.68 6.96 -9.26
C GLU A 16 -10.54 6.65 -8.03
N TYR A 17 -10.81 5.37 -7.78
CA TYR A 17 -11.58 4.88 -6.64
C TYR A 17 -10.64 4.58 -5.47
N LEU A 18 -10.65 5.44 -4.44
CA LEU A 18 -9.71 5.40 -3.32
C LEU A 18 -9.83 4.15 -2.45
N LEU A 19 -11.05 3.60 -2.32
CA LEU A 19 -11.33 2.43 -1.48
C LEU A 19 -11.18 1.08 -2.22
N THR A 20 -10.65 1.10 -3.45
CA THR A 20 -10.39 -0.13 -4.20
C THR A 20 -9.48 -1.06 -3.39
N THR A 21 -9.82 -2.34 -3.34
CA THR A 21 -9.15 -3.39 -2.54
C THR A 21 -9.36 -3.33 -1.03
N LYS A 22 -9.94 -2.26 -0.50
CA LYS A 22 -10.16 -2.07 0.94
C LYS A 22 -11.63 -2.15 1.36
N LEU A 23 -12.56 -2.00 0.43
CA LEU A 23 -14.00 -1.98 0.69
C LEU A 23 -14.63 -3.36 0.43
N PHE A 24 -15.27 -3.90 1.44
CA PHE A 24 -15.92 -5.20 1.43
C PHE A 24 -17.42 -5.08 1.79
N CYS A 25 -18.22 -5.96 1.21
CA CYS A 25 -19.64 -6.06 1.53
C CYS A 25 -19.84 -6.64 2.94
N GLY A 26 -20.59 -5.95 3.79
CA GLY A 26 -20.94 -6.43 5.13
C GLY A 26 -21.77 -7.73 5.12
N HIS A 27 -22.61 -7.93 4.09
CA HIS A 27 -23.48 -9.09 3.98
C HIS A 27 -22.73 -10.37 3.55
N CYS A 28 -22.03 -10.31 2.43
CA CYS A 28 -21.41 -11.51 1.83
C CYS A 28 -19.89 -11.53 1.89
N LYS A 29 -19.26 -10.53 2.52
CA LYS A 29 -17.81 -10.36 2.72
C LYS A 29 -17.00 -10.29 1.41
N GLU A 30 -17.67 -10.20 0.26
CA GLU A 30 -17.01 -10.06 -1.04
C GLU A 30 -16.55 -8.63 -1.25
N MET A 31 -15.52 -8.44 -2.07
CA MET A 31 -14.99 -7.12 -2.42
C MET A 31 -16.05 -6.28 -3.14
N MET A 32 -16.10 -5.00 -2.81
CA MET A 32 -16.86 -4.01 -3.57
C MET A 32 -15.94 -3.35 -4.59
N VAL A 33 -16.49 -3.12 -5.78
CA VAL A 33 -15.76 -2.57 -6.94
C VAL A 33 -16.39 -1.27 -7.40
N GLY A 34 -15.54 -0.39 -7.89
CA GLY A 34 -16.01 0.88 -8.46
C GLY A 34 -16.72 0.67 -9.79
N HIS A 35 -17.86 1.31 -9.93
CA HIS A 35 -18.65 1.37 -11.16
C HIS A 35 -18.95 2.81 -11.55
N GLY A 36 -19.01 3.08 -12.86
CA GLY A 36 -19.52 4.32 -13.41
C GLY A 36 -20.80 4.04 -14.19
N GLY A 37 -21.76 4.96 -14.10
CA GLY A 37 -22.98 4.93 -14.90
C GLY A 37 -23.30 6.31 -15.45
N THR A 38 -23.91 6.37 -16.62
CA THR A 38 -24.38 7.62 -17.21
C THR A 38 -25.90 7.70 -17.07
N GLY A 39 -26.38 8.71 -16.36
CA GLY A 39 -27.83 8.94 -16.21
C GLY A 39 -28.47 9.42 -17.52
N LYS A 40 -29.81 9.43 -17.59
CA LYS A 40 -30.55 9.90 -18.75
C LYS A 40 -30.24 11.35 -19.15
N SER A 41 -29.83 12.16 -18.18
CA SER A 41 -29.37 13.55 -18.39
C SER A 41 -27.96 13.69 -18.94
N GLY A 42 -27.24 12.58 -19.23
CA GLY A 42 -25.84 12.59 -19.66
C GLY A 42 -24.83 12.76 -18.50
N LYS A 43 -25.29 12.94 -17.26
CA LYS A 43 -24.42 13.08 -16.08
C LYS A 43 -23.81 11.74 -15.73
N GLN A 44 -22.51 11.72 -15.47
CA GLN A 44 -21.78 10.54 -15.00
C GLN A 44 -21.88 10.41 -13.49
N TYR A 45 -22.23 9.22 -13.02
CA TYR A 45 -22.30 8.86 -11.62
C TYR A 45 -21.26 7.78 -11.32
N HIS A 46 -20.63 7.92 -10.16
CA HIS A 46 -19.62 6.97 -9.68
C HIS A 46 -20.06 6.37 -8.35
N TYR A 47 -20.04 5.05 -8.25
CA TYR A 47 -20.49 4.32 -7.07
C TYR A 47 -19.68 3.05 -6.85
N TYR A 48 -19.78 2.51 -5.64
CA TYR A 48 -19.26 1.18 -5.30
C TYR A 48 -20.40 0.16 -5.29
N MET A 49 -20.14 -1.01 -5.85
CA MET A 49 -21.09 -2.12 -5.93
C MET A 49 -20.41 -3.41 -5.47
N CYS A 50 -21.15 -4.26 -4.75
CA CYS A 50 -20.67 -5.58 -4.38
C CYS A 50 -20.52 -6.46 -5.63
N LYS A 51 -19.37 -7.14 -5.76
CA LYS A 51 -19.07 -8.01 -6.90
C LYS A 51 -20.06 -9.18 -7.04
N LYS A 52 -20.63 -9.68 -5.95
CA LYS A 52 -21.71 -10.67 -5.97
C LYS A 52 -23.07 -10.06 -6.30
N ALA A 53 -23.33 -8.82 -5.89
CA ALA A 53 -24.56 -8.12 -6.27
C ALA A 53 -24.61 -7.86 -7.78
N CYS A 54 -23.50 -7.56 -8.43
CA CYS A 54 -23.42 -7.53 -9.90
C CYS A 54 -23.92 -8.81 -10.57
N LYS A 55 -23.76 -9.94 -9.90
CA LYS A 55 -24.20 -11.28 -10.38
C LYS A 55 -25.55 -11.72 -9.80
N LYS A 56 -26.33 -10.80 -9.20
CA LYS A 56 -27.61 -11.08 -8.53
C LYS A 56 -27.51 -12.16 -7.42
N LYS A 57 -26.34 -12.24 -6.74
CA LYS A 57 -26.07 -13.20 -5.65
C LYS A 57 -25.90 -12.52 -4.28
N CYS A 58 -26.26 -11.24 -4.17
CA CYS A 58 -26.20 -10.46 -2.94
C CYS A 58 -27.14 -9.26 -3.09
N ASP A 59 -27.85 -8.92 -2.04
CA ASP A 59 -28.86 -7.84 -2.02
C ASP A 59 -28.29 -6.51 -1.56
N LYS A 60 -26.95 -6.40 -1.40
CA LYS A 60 -26.29 -5.17 -0.97
C LYS A 60 -26.54 -4.04 -1.95
N LYS A 61 -27.11 -2.95 -1.44
CA LYS A 61 -27.35 -1.71 -2.22
C LYS A 61 -26.02 -1.07 -2.66
N ILE A 62 -26.07 -0.39 -3.78
CA ILE A 62 -24.94 0.44 -4.24
C ILE A 62 -24.79 1.66 -3.33
N ILE A 63 -23.59 2.24 -3.30
CA ILE A 63 -23.30 3.46 -2.53
C ILE A 63 -22.49 4.44 -3.36
N GLY A 64 -22.82 5.71 -3.26
CA GLY A 64 -22.12 6.78 -3.98
C GLY A 64 -20.62 6.82 -3.60
N LYS A 65 -19.76 6.92 -4.61
CA LYS A 65 -18.31 6.97 -4.44
C LYS A 65 -17.89 8.09 -3.49
N LYS A 66 -18.29 9.33 -3.82
CA LYS A 66 -17.92 10.52 -3.06
C LYS A 66 -18.36 10.40 -1.61
N TYR A 67 -19.61 10.00 -1.38
CA TYR A 67 -20.20 9.88 -0.06
C TYR A 67 -19.39 8.96 0.87
N ILE A 68 -19.15 7.70 0.44
CA ILE A 68 -18.45 6.74 1.30
C ILE A 68 -16.97 7.11 1.48
N GLU A 69 -16.31 7.63 0.46
CA GLU A 69 -14.93 8.09 0.57
C GLU A 69 -14.80 9.26 1.54
N ASP A 70 -15.71 10.25 1.50
CA ASP A 70 -15.74 11.41 2.40
C ASP A 70 -15.98 10.94 3.85
N ARG A 71 -16.93 10.04 4.07
CA ARG A 71 -17.22 9.49 5.40
C ARG A 71 -16.00 8.76 5.99
N VAL A 72 -15.37 7.90 5.23
CA VAL A 72 -14.18 7.14 5.68
C VAL A 72 -13.03 8.10 6.00
N VAL A 73 -12.74 9.07 5.15
CA VAL A 73 -11.66 10.05 5.39
C VAL A 73 -11.98 10.89 6.63
N SER A 74 -13.22 11.34 6.79
CA SER A 74 -13.66 12.10 7.97
C SER A 74 -13.47 11.31 9.27
N GLU A 75 -13.87 10.03 9.30
CA GLU A 75 -13.69 9.18 10.47
C GLU A 75 -12.20 8.94 10.78
N CYS A 76 -11.36 8.75 9.76
CA CYS A 76 -9.91 8.65 9.95
C CYS A 76 -9.33 9.95 10.55
N LEU A 77 -9.75 11.12 10.05
CA LEU A 77 -9.27 12.41 10.56
C LEU A 77 -9.70 12.69 12.01
N LYS A 78 -10.92 12.32 12.40
CA LYS A 78 -11.37 12.43 13.80
C LYS A 78 -10.48 11.67 14.79
N MET A 79 -9.79 10.65 14.32
CA MET A 79 -8.86 9.86 15.14
C MET A 79 -7.46 10.46 15.20
N LEU A 80 -7.12 11.39 14.30
CA LEU A 80 -5.81 12.04 14.24
C LEU A 80 -5.80 13.29 15.14
N THR A 81 -5.88 13.08 16.46
CA THR A 81 -5.60 14.13 17.43
C THR A 81 -4.09 14.29 17.62
N ASP A 82 -3.64 15.47 18.02
CA ASP A 82 -2.21 15.79 18.21
C ASP A 82 -1.48 14.76 19.07
N ASP A 83 -2.11 14.31 20.15
CA ASP A 83 -1.54 13.28 21.03
C ASP A 83 -1.35 11.95 20.33
N LYS A 84 -2.33 11.56 19.49
CA LYS A 84 -2.25 10.32 18.73
C LYS A 84 -1.22 10.42 17.60
N ILE A 85 -1.11 11.56 16.94
CA ILE A 85 -0.11 11.83 15.92
C ILE A 85 1.30 11.66 16.52
N ARG A 86 1.57 12.27 17.68
CA ARG A 86 2.83 12.11 18.39
C ARG A 86 3.08 10.67 18.82
N TYR A 87 2.08 10.00 19.34
CA TYR A 87 2.18 8.59 19.70
C TYR A 87 2.52 7.70 18.50
N ILE A 88 1.83 7.90 17.37
CA ILE A 88 2.08 7.16 16.12
C ILE A 88 3.50 7.42 15.63
N ALA A 89 3.94 8.68 15.58
CA ALA A 89 5.28 9.04 15.12
C ALA A 89 6.37 8.37 15.96
N LYS A 90 6.24 8.43 17.29
CA LYS A 90 7.16 7.76 18.21
C LYS A 90 7.18 6.24 17.99
N ARG A 91 6.02 5.61 17.91
CA ARG A 91 5.92 4.15 17.72
C ARG A 91 6.48 3.68 16.39
N VAL A 92 6.22 4.40 15.30
CA VAL A 92 6.77 4.07 13.98
C VAL A 92 8.29 4.23 13.98
N ALA A 93 8.82 5.31 14.57
CA ALA A 93 10.27 5.51 14.70
C ALA A 93 10.92 4.38 15.54
N GLU A 94 10.31 3.99 16.66
CA GLU A 94 10.78 2.87 17.48
C GLU A 94 10.78 1.54 16.71
N GLU A 95 9.73 1.23 15.95
CA GLU A 95 9.67 -0.02 15.17
C GLU A 95 10.68 0.00 14.00
N CYS A 96 10.87 1.14 13.33
CA CYS A 96 11.92 1.29 12.32
C CYS A 96 13.32 1.01 12.91
N ASN A 97 13.57 1.48 14.13
CA ASN A 97 14.84 1.28 14.81
C ASN A 97 15.03 -0.15 15.34
N LYS A 98 13.94 -0.83 15.71
CA LYS A 98 13.93 -2.22 16.18
C LYS A 98 13.98 -3.24 15.05
N SER A 99 13.75 -2.82 13.80
CA SER A 99 13.78 -3.73 12.67
C SER A 99 15.13 -4.44 12.62
N PRO A 100 15.17 -5.79 12.65
CA PRO A 100 16.41 -6.52 12.62
C PRO A 100 17.22 -6.13 11.39
N GLU A 101 18.54 -6.13 11.56
CA GLU A 101 19.47 -5.92 10.45
C GLU A 101 19.06 -6.82 9.28
N ASN A 102 18.92 -6.26 8.09
CA ASN A 102 18.52 -7.03 6.93
C ASN A 102 19.45 -8.24 6.78
N ILE A 103 18.88 -9.43 6.57
CA ILE A 103 19.65 -10.68 6.41
C ILE A 103 20.76 -10.48 5.38
N SER A 104 20.46 -9.81 4.26
CA SER A 104 21.43 -9.47 3.21
C SER A 104 22.59 -8.62 3.74
N VAL A 105 22.32 -7.62 4.57
CA VAL A 105 23.35 -6.75 5.19
C VAL A 105 24.26 -7.59 6.10
N ARG A 106 23.67 -8.48 6.88
CA ARG A 106 24.43 -9.37 7.78
C ARG A 106 25.31 -10.35 7.02
N GLU A 107 24.80 -10.93 5.94
CA GLU A 107 25.54 -11.83 5.06
C GLU A 107 26.71 -11.13 4.37
N ILE A 108 26.46 -9.93 3.77
CA ILE A 108 27.52 -9.14 3.14
C ILE A 108 28.62 -8.78 4.15
N LYS A 109 28.27 -8.34 5.36
CA LYS A 109 29.24 -8.07 6.42
C LYS A 109 30.07 -9.29 6.81
N LYS A 110 29.47 -10.49 6.79
CA LYS A 110 30.19 -11.74 7.04
C LYS A 110 31.22 -12.01 5.94
N VAL A 111 30.79 -11.90 4.67
CA VAL A 111 31.69 -12.10 3.52
C VAL A 111 32.85 -11.08 3.52
N ILE A 112 32.59 -9.81 3.85
CA ILE A 112 33.66 -8.79 3.97
C ILE A 112 34.70 -9.22 5.01
N LYS A 113 34.29 -9.76 6.17
CA LYS A 113 35.23 -10.25 7.19
C LYS A 113 36.09 -11.43 6.70
N GLU A 114 35.47 -12.32 5.91
CA GLU A 114 36.18 -13.47 5.32
C GLU A 114 37.21 -13.00 4.29
N VAL A 115 36.87 -12.01 3.46
CA VAL A 115 37.80 -11.40 2.50
C VAL A 115 38.90 -10.62 3.21
N ASP A 116 38.62 -9.91 4.29
CA ASP A 116 39.62 -9.23 5.11
C ASP A 116 40.65 -10.23 5.71
N ALA A 117 40.16 -11.32 6.25
CA ALA A 117 41.03 -12.35 6.76
C ALA A 117 41.93 -13.00 5.66
N ALA A 118 41.37 -13.16 4.46
CA ALA A 118 42.14 -13.65 3.31
C ALA A 118 43.20 -12.64 2.87
N ILE A 119 42.90 -11.34 2.84
CA ILE A 119 43.86 -10.26 2.57
C ILE A 119 45.00 -10.27 3.58
N GLU A 120 44.70 -10.41 4.88
CA GLU A 120 45.68 -10.44 5.94
C GLU A 120 46.62 -11.67 5.83
N ASN A 121 46.05 -12.81 5.47
CA ASN A 121 46.86 -14.03 5.24
C ASN A 121 47.81 -13.88 4.02
N LEU A 122 47.37 -13.19 2.95
CA LEU A 122 48.20 -12.90 1.80
C LEU A 122 49.36 -11.96 2.19
N TRP A 123 49.11 -10.95 3.02
CA TRP A 123 50.15 -10.06 3.54
C TRP A 123 51.19 -10.82 4.35
N LYS A 124 50.78 -11.70 5.25
CA LYS A 124 51.71 -12.57 6.03
C LYS A 124 52.55 -13.45 5.14
N GLY A 125 51.97 -13.98 4.03
CA GLY A 125 52.74 -14.75 3.05
C GLY A 125 53.81 -13.94 2.33
N ILE A 126 53.53 -12.69 2.00
CA ILE A 126 54.50 -11.75 1.39
C ILE A 126 55.62 -11.45 2.37
N GLU A 127 55.31 -11.16 3.65
CA GLU A 127 56.29 -10.88 4.71
C GLU A 127 57.22 -12.10 4.98
N GLN A 128 56.72 -13.30 4.76
CA GLN A 128 57.49 -14.53 4.89
C GLN A 128 58.37 -14.90 3.67
N GLY A 129 58.40 -14.00 2.66
CA GLY A 129 59.24 -14.17 1.47
C GLY A 129 58.74 -15.18 0.44
N GLN A 130 57.44 -15.48 0.45
CA GLN A 130 56.83 -16.32 -0.58
C GLN A 130 56.73 -15.50 -1.91
N SER A 131 56.50 -16.21 -3.02
CA SER A 131 56.46 -15.66 -4.38
C SER A 131 55.60 -14.37 -4.49
N VAL A 132 56.28 -13.21 -4.47
CA VAL A 132 55.64 -11.88 -4.32
C VAL A 132 54.69 -11.58 -5.47
N ASP A 133 55.09 -11.87 -6.72
CA ASP A 133 54.28 -11.54 -7.91
C ASP A 133 52.91 -12.21 -7.89
N MET A 134 52.86 -13.51 -7.59
CA MET A 134 51.61 -14.27 -7.56
C MET A 134 50.71 -13.86 -6.38
N LEU A 135 51.28 -13.52 -5.22
CA LEU A 135 50.55 -13.09 -4.04
C LEU A 135 50.00 -11.68 -4.25
N THR A 136 50.74 -10.79 -4.90
CA THR A 136 50.30 -9.42 -5.23
C THR A 136 49.09 -9.41 -6.17
N GLU A 137 49.09 -10.27 -7.20
CA GLU A 137 47.93 -10.38 -8.08
C GLU A 137 46.68 -10.85 -7.33
N ARG A 138 46.81 -11.82 -6.44
CA ARG A 138 45.71 -12.29 -5.59
C ARG A 138 45.24 -11.21 -4.61
N LEU A 139 46.17 -10.45 -4.06
CA LEU A 139 45.87 -9.34 -3.17
C LEU A 139 45.00 -8.29 -3.86
N HIS A 140 45.39 -7.86 -5.07
CA HIS A 140 44.60 -6.92 -5.85
C HIS A 140 43.19 -7.43 -6.16
N LYS A 141 43.05 -8.73 -6.51
CA LYS A 141 41.71 -9.33 -6.73
C LYS A 141 40.85 -9.29 -5.48
N ARG A 142 41.41 -9.62 -4.31
CA ARG A 142 40.67 -9.57 -3.04
C ARG A 142 40.34 -8.16 -2.59
N GLN A 143 41.19 -7.19 -2.87
CA GLN A 143 40.91 -5.78 -2.61
C GLN A 143 39.76 -5.25 -3.49
N ALA A 144 39.74 -5.60 -4.78
CA ALA A 144 38.64 -5.25 -5.69
C ALA A 144 37.32 -5.87 -5.22
N GLU A 145 37.32 -7.14 -4.85
CA GLU A 145 36.15 -7.85 -4.30
C GLU A 145 35.60 -7.15 -3.03
N LYS A 146 36.50 -6.71 -2.14
CA LYS A 146 36.12 -5.97 -0.94
C LYS A 146 35.43 -4.65 -1.26
N GLU A 147 35.94 -3.87 -2.21
CA GLU A 147 35.32 -2.61 -2.62
C GLU A 147 33.97 -2.82 -3.28
N GLU A 148 33.78 -3.86 -4.07
CA GLU A 148 32.48 -4.24 -4.63
C GLU A 148 31.48 -4.60 -3.52
N LEU A 149 31.89 -5.42 -2.55
CA LEU A 149 31.05 -5.77 -1.40
C LEU A 149 30.70 -4.57 -0.52
N LYS A 150 31.60 -3.60 -0.34
CA LYS A 150 31.31 -2.33 0.34
C LYS A 150 30.26 -1.51 -0.40
N THR A 151 30.34 -1.47 -1.73
CA THR A 151 29.36 -0.79 -2.56
C THR A 151 28.00 -1.45 -2.44
N GLN A 152 27.94 -2.79 -2.48
CA GLN A 152 26.71 -3.55 -2.27
C GLN A 152 26.14 -3.30 -0.86
N LEU A 153 27.00 -3.26 0.17
CA LEU A 153 26.59 -2.96 1.54
C LEU A 153 25.99 -1.56 1.67
N ALA A 154 26.56 -0.57 1.00
CA ALA A 154 26.01 0.80 0.98
C ALA A 154 24.64 0.84 0.31
N ILE A 155 24.44 0.12 -0.80
CA ILE A 155 23.16 0.02 -1.49
C ILE A 155 22.12 -0.65 -0.57
N GLU A 156 22.46 -1.77 0.08
CA GLU A 156 21.53 -2.48 0.98
C GLU A 156 21.19 -1.64 2.23
N ASN A 157 22.15 -0.91 2.78
CA ASN A 157 21.89 0.01 3.90
C ASN A 157 20.97 1.17 3.51
N ASN A 158 21.11 1.70 2.29
CA ASN A 158 20.25 2.77 1.77
C ASN A 158 18.81 2.30 1.49
N LYS A 159 18.57 1.00 1.32
CA LYS A 159 17.22 0.44 1.23
C LYS A 159 16.46 0.52 2.56
N LYS A 160 17.15 0.65 3.67
CA LYS A 160 16.56 0.82 4.99
C LYS A 160 16.24 2.30 5.22
N ILE A 161 15.04 2.71 4.80
CA ILE A 161 14.53 4.05 5.11
C ILE A 161 14.12 4.07 6.59
N CYS A 162 15.01 4.52 7.46
CA CYS A 162 14.69 4.83 8.86
C CYS A 162 14.25 6.29 8.93
N LEU A 163 12.95 6.51 9.08
CA LEU A 163 12.42 7.84 9.33
C LEU A 163 12.58 8.19 10.82
N SER A 164 13.09 9.38 11.12
CA SER A 164 13.10 9.90 12.48
C SER A 164 11.69 10.27 12.93
N GLU A 165 11.46 10.32 14.25
CA GLU A 165 10.19 10.78 14.81
C GLU A 165 9.80 12.15 14.26
N ALA A 166 10.76 13.08 14.18
CA ALA A 166 10.52 14.42 13.65
C ALA A 166 10.09 14.44 12.17
N GLN A 167 10.67 13.56 11.34
CA GLN A 167 10.26 13.44 9.94
C GLN A 167 8.86 12.85 9.79
N ILE A 168 8.49 11.90 10.64
CA ILE A 168 7.15 11.30 10.64
C ILE A 168 6.13 12.33 11.11
N LEU A 169 6.43 13.09 12.17
CA LEU A 169 5.59 14.18 12.65
C LEU A 169 5.36 15.21 11.55
N ALA A 170 6.43 15.74 10.97
CA ALA A 170 6.34 16.75 9.90
C ALA A 170 5.51 16.24 8.69
N PHE A 171 5.62 14.96 8.36
CA PHE A 171 4.79 14.36 7.31
C PHE A 171 3.31 14.27 7.70
N LEU A 172 2.99 13.86 8.94
CA LEU A 172 1.61 13.76 9.42
C LEU A 172 0.98 15.14 9.54
N ASP A 173 1.70 16.13 10.07
CA ASP A 173 1.26 17.52 10.17
C ASP A 173 0.97 18.08 8.77
N TYR A 174 1.88 17.89 7.81
CA TYR A 174 1.69 18.29 6.42
C TYR A 174 0.41 17.67 5.81
N VAL A 175 0.18 16.36 6.05
CA VAL A 175 -1.05 15.69 5.57
C VAL A 175 -2.29 16.27 6.23
N CYS A 176 -2.23 16.63 7.52
CA CYS A 176 -3.37 17.24 8.22
C CYS A 176 -3.70 18.66 7.71
N GLU A 177 -2.69 19.44 7.35
CA GLU A 177 -2.84 20.82 6.86
C GLU A 177 -3.38 20.91 5.43
N MET A 178 -3.23 19.86 4.61
CA MET A 178 -3.74 19.85 3.23
C MET A 178 -5.27 20.02 3.21
N PRO A 179 -5.86 20.64 2.15
CA PRO A 179 -7.31 20.73 2.00
C PRO A 179 -8.01 19.36 2.05
N PHE A 180 -9.22 19.31 2.61
CA PHE A 180 -9.98 18.05 2.74
C PHE A 180 -10.23 17.35 1.40
N ASP A 181 -10.49 18.14 0.36
CA ASP A 181 -10.79 17.65 -1.00
C ASP A 181 -9.52 17.28 -1.79
N ASP A 182 -8.33 17.51 -1.25
CA ASP A 182 -7.08 17.12 -1.93
C ASP A 182 -6.99 15.61 -2.08
N PHE A 183 -6.83 15.18 -3.32
CA PHE A 183 -6.79 13.76 -3.67
C PHE A 183 -5.61 13.02 -3.02
N ASN A 184 -4.43 13.66 -2.95
CA ASN A 184 -3.24 13.05 -2.38
C ASN A 184 -3.37 12.90 -0.86
N LYS A 185 -3.96 13.90 -0.17
CA LYS A 185 -4.32 13.81 1.24
C LYS A 185 -5.22 12.61 1.51
N ARG A 186 -6.35 12.54 0.80
CA ARG A 186 -7.34 11.47 0.95
C ARG A 186 -6.73 10.10 0.72
N ARG A 187 -5.93 9.97 -0.34
CA ARG A 187 -5.20 8.74 -0.67
C ARG A 187 -4.18 8.37 0.39
N ALA A 188 -3.41 9.34 0.91
CA ALA A 188 -2.43 9.11 1.97
C ALA A 188 -3.12 8.61 3.24
N ILE A 189 -4.19 9.27 3.70
CA ILE A 189 -4.97 8.88 4.88
C ILE A 189 -5.49 7.45 4.73
N ILE A 190 -6.15 7.14 3.61
CA ILE A 190 -6.71 5.80 3.38
C ILE A 190 -5.60 4.74 3.34
N ASN A 191 -4.48 5.02 2.69
CA ASN A 191 -3.39 4.04 2.59
C ASN A 191 -2.68 3.79 3.92
N ILE A 192 -2.50 4.81 4.73
CA ILE A 192 -1.80 4.72 6.01
C ILE A 192 -2.70 4.07 7.08
N PHE A 193 -3.94 4.55 7.20
CA PHE A 193 -4.78 4.21 8.34
C PHE A 193 -5.76 3.07 8.07
N VAL A 194 -6.28 2.94 6.86
CA VAL A 194 -7.34 1.97 6.55
C VAL A 194 -6.75 0.64 6.13
N GLN A 195 -7.08 -0.43 6.86
CA GLN A 195 -6.81 -1.81 6.47
C GLN A 195 -7.95 -2.37 5.63
N SER A 196 -9.17 -2.35 6.14
CA SER A 196 -10.36 -2.82 5.45
C SER A 196 -11.62 -2.15 6.00
N ILE A 197 -12.66 -2.12 5.18
CA ILE A 197 -13.97 -1.54 5.50
C ILE A 197 -15.03 -2.56 5.16
N TYR A 198 -15.94 -2.84 6.07
CA TYR A 198 -17.10 -3.68 5.85
C TYR A 198 -18.35 -2.82 5.83
N LEU A 199 -18.97 -2.70 4.66
CA LEU A 199 -20.12 -1.83 4.42
C LEU A 199 -21.43 -2.58 4.52
N TYR A 200 -22.27 -2.21 5.48
CA TYR A 200 -23.66 -2.64 5.66
C TYR A 200 -24.60 -1.60 5.05
N ASP A 201 -25.91 -1.79 5.16
CA ASP A 201 -26.86 -0.85 4.54
C ASP A 201 -27.06 0.43 5.37
N ASP A 202 -26.94 0.36 6.67
CA ASP A 202 -27.14 1.42 7.65
C ASP A 202 -25.86 1.93 8.33
N HIS A 203 -24.79 1.14 8.26
CA HIS A 203 -23.51 1.46 8.90
C HIS A 203 -22.32 0.86 8.18
N PHE A 204 -21.13 1.16 8.61
CA PHE A 204 -19.91 0.47 8.21
C PHE A 204 -18.98 0.23 9.39
N THR A 205 -18.19 -0.83 9.31
CA THR A 205 -17.10 -1.13 10.22
C THR A 205 -15.79 -0.76 9.57
N LEU A 206 -15.00 0.08 10.22
CA LEU A 206 -13.68 0.51 9.78
C LEU A 206 -12.61 -0.25 10.55
N ILE A 207 -11.76 -0.99 9.86
CA ILE A 207 -10.59 -1.64 10.44
C ILE A 207 -9.36 -0.83 10.05
N ILE A 208 -8.68 -0.33 11.09
CA ILE A 208 -7.49 0.51 10.93
C ILE A 208 -6.20 -0.28 11.18
N ASN A 209 -5.13 0.18 10.54
CA ASN A 209 -3.79 -0.31 10.78
C ASN A 209 -3.30 0.20 12.15
N ALA A 210 -3.52 -0.56 13.21
CA ALA A 210 -2.98 -0.27 14.53
C ALA A 210 -1.91 -1.29 14.86
N SER A 211 -0.64 -0.85 14.93
CA SER A 211 0.55 -1.69 15.22
C SER A 211 0.37 -3.22 15.16
N LYS A 212 0.46 -4.00 16.19
CA LYS A 212 0.45 -5.48 16.11
C LYS A 212 -0.93 -6.14 15.98
N LYS A 213 -2.03 -5.42 16.20
CA LYS A 213 -3.40 -5.93 16.05
C LYS A 213 -4.25 -4.87 15.36
N PRO A 214 -5.01 -5.24 14.32
CA PRO A 214 -5.96 -4.32 13.71
C PRO A 214 -7.01 -3.89 14.76
N LEU A 215 -7.33 -2.61 14.78
CA LEU A 215 -8.38 -2.06 15.62
C LEU A 215 -9.63 -1.88 14.76
N GLY A 216 -10.72 -2.52 15.16
CA GLY A 216 -12.03 -2.33 14.55
C GLY A 216 -12.78 -1.19 15.22
N ILE A 217 -13.41 -0.35 14.42
CA ILE A 217 -14.41 0.64 14.86
C ILE A 217 -15.71 0.18 14.24
N ASP A 218 -16.58 -0.35 15.08
CA ASP A 218 -17.84 -0.94 14.64
C ASP A 218 -18.96 0.10 14.62
N ASN A 219 -19.97 -0.14 13.78
CA ASN A 219 -21.22 0.59 13.75
C ASN A 219 -21.10 2.10 13.53
N ILE A 220 -20.23 2.54 12.60
CA ILE A 220 -20.22 3.93 12.16
C ILE A 220 -21.46 4.16 11.30
N PRO A 221 -22.43 5.00 11.74
CA PRO A 221 -23.69 5.17 11.01
C PRO A 221 -23.46 5.82 9.65
N LEU A 222 -24.20 5.36 8.67
CA LEU A 222 -24.41 6.07 7.41
C LEU A 222 -25.63 6.97 7.64
N ASP A 223 -25.44 8.27 7.49
CA ASP A 223 -26.56 9.22 7.52
C ASP A 223 -27.51 8.87 6.37
N ASP A 224 -28.82 9.05 6.56
CA ASP A 224 -29.84 8.61 5.63
C ASP A 224 -29.54 9.06 4.20
N ILE A 225 -29.46 8.07 3.30
CA ILE A 225 -28.96 8.22 1.92
C ILE A 225 -30.02 8.86 1.01
N GLU A 226 -31.21 9.19 1.53
CA GLU A 226 -32.33 9.64 0.71
C GLU A 226 -32.07 10.94 -0.08
N GLU A 227 -31.18 11.82 0.38
CA GLU A 227 -30.85 13.06 -0.34
C GLU A 227 -29.83 12.90 -1.50
N ALA A 228 -29.13 11.77 -1.60
CA ALA A 228 -28.07 11.59 -2.62
C ALA A 228 -28.56 10.98 -3.94
N PHE A 229 -29.77 10.47 -4.00
CA PHE A 229 -30.35 9.78 -5.16
C PHE A 229 -31.76 10.31 -5.54
N GLU A 230 -31.99 11.59 -5.45
CA GLU A 230 -33.11 12.21 -6.20
C GLU A 230 -32.73 12.23 -7.69
N GLY A 231 -32.98 11.17 -8.37
CA GLY A 231 -32.76 11.06 -9.80
C GLY A 231 -32.84 9.64 -10.32
N GLU A 232 -34.06 9.21 -10.55
CA GLU A 232 -34.44 8.23 -11.55
C GLU A 232 -33.91 6.77 -11.41
N ASN A 233 -34.88 5.86 -11.25
CA ASN A 233 -34.74 4.43 -11.44
C ASN A 233 -33.86 4.12 -12.67
N THR A 234 -32.61 3.81 -12.47
CA THR A 234 -31.76 3.26 -13.51
C THR A 234 -31.87 1.74 -13.44
N GLU A 235 -32.59 1.20 -14.38
CA GLU A 235 -32.46 -0.23 -14.70
C GLU A 235 -30.99 -0.57 -14.90
N THR A 236 -30.53 -1.59 -14.21
CA THR A 236 -29.13 -2.03 -14.16
C THR A 236 -28.72 -2.73 -15.46
N GLU A 237 -28.58 -1.99 -16.53
CA GLU A 237 -27.98 -2.48 -17.78
C GLU A 237 -26.48 -2.22 -17.80
N GLY A 238 -25.70 -2.86 -16.98
CA GLY A 238 -24.28 -2.54 -16.94
C GLY A 238 -23.34 -3.70 -16.62
N CYS A 239 -23.84 -4.83 -16.15
CA CYS A 239 -23.00 -5.97 -15.84
C CYS A 239 -22.84 -7.00 -16.96
N SER A 240 -23.55 -6.86 -18.09
CA SER A 240 -23.58 -7.86 -19.18
C SER A 240 -22.42 -7.79 -20.16
N SER A 241 -21.64 -6.72 -20.19
CA SER A 241 -20.65 -6.52 -21.28
C SER A 241 -19.26 -7.11 -21.01
N LEU A 242 -19.09 -7.95 -19.98
CA LEU A 242 -17.81 -8.60 -19.68
C LEU A 242 -17.80 -10.13 -19.87
N MET A 243 -18.85 -10.71 -20.49
CA MET A 243 -18.82 -12.12 -20.88
C MET A 243 -19.25 -12.25 -22.35
N THR A 244 -18.31 -12.08 -23.27
CA THR A 244 -18.42 -12.75 -24.58
C THR A 244 -18.06 -14.22 -24.35
N PRO A 245 -18.95 -15.17 -24.69
CA PRO A 245 -18.58 -16.59 -24.72
C PRO A 245 -17.55 -16.81 -25.85
N ALA A 246 -16.59 -17.68 -25.59
CA ALA A 246 -15.67 -18.16 -26.62
C ALA A 246 -16.48 -18.85 -27.72
N PRO A 247 -16.10 -18.72 -29.00
CA PRO A 247 -16.72 -19.48 -30.09
C PRO A 247 -16.43 -20.97 -29.89
N PRO A 248 -17.37 -21.85 -30.29
CA PRO A 248 -17.11 -23.29 -30.30
C PRO A 248 -16.03 -23.65 -31.33
N LEU A 249 -15.37 -24.78 -31.10
CA LEU A 249 -14.31 -25.39 -31.87
C LEU A 249 -14.71 -25.63 -33.35
#